data_b731c55436fc04acd7c681bae6cee162
#
_entry.id   b731c55436fc04acd7c681bae6cee162
#
_cell.length_a   1.000
_cell.length_b   1.000
_cell.length_c   1.000
_cell.angle_alpha   90.00
_cell.angle_beta   90.00
_cell.angle_gamma   90.00
#
_symmetry.space_group_name_H-M   'P 1'
#
loop_
_entity.id
_entity.type
_entity.pdbx_description
1 polymer ?
#
loop_
_entity_poly.entity_id
_entity_poly.type
_entity_poly.pdbx_seq_one_letter_code
_entity_poly.pdbx_strand_id
1 'polypeptide(L)'
;DILAAFLCPGGHVLLEDFRGLAKTLIANSFAEALGISFKRIQFTTDLLPGDITGGYVFDRQQNRFVLRPGPLFANIILADEINRASPKTQSALLEAMQEGQVTLEGETQRLPQPFLVIATQNPIEYEGTFPLPEAQLDRFIIKLAIGYPNQAEETEILRRRRARKQDAFDLQPVTDAAGLAEMRAAVEEV
;
A
#
# COMPACT_ATOMS: atom_id res chain seq x y z
N ASP A 1 9.67 12.17 -0.22
CA ASP A 1 10.20 10.80 -0.36
C ASP A 1 9.18 9.81 -0.90
N ILE A 2 7.95 9.70 -0.32
CA ILE A 2 6.89 8.79 -0.83
C ILE A 2 6.48 9.18 -2.26
N LEU A 3 6.32 10.47 -2.55
CA LEU A 3 6.00 10.95 -3.90
C LEU A 3 7.12 10.60 -4.89
N ALA A 4 8.38 10.78 -4.51
CA ALA A 4 9.51 10.41 -5.37
C ALA A 4 9.51 8.91 -5.66
N ALA A 5 9.30 8.05 -4.65
CA ALA A 5 9.17 6.61 -4.85
C ALA A 5 7.98 6.27 -5.78
N PHE A 6 6.85 6.97 -5.62
CA PHE A 6 5.66 6.73 -6.44
C PHE A 6 5.87 7.10 -7.92
N LEU A 7 6.66 8.12 -8.20
CA LEU A 7 6.99 8.54 -9.57
C LEU A 7 8.02 7.62 -10.23
N CYS A 8 8.83 6.90 -9.46
CA CYS A 8 9.76 5.90 -10.02
C CYS A 8 9.01 4.62 -10.43
N PRO A 9 9.28 4.04 -11.59
CA PRO A 9 8.74 2.74 -11.98
C PRO A 9 9.11 1.66 -10.98
N GLY A 10 8.13 0.88 -10.53
CA GLY A 10 8.34 -0.15 -9.52
C GLY A 10 8.76 0.36 -8.14
N GLY A 11 8.66 1.68 -7.91
CA GLY A 11 9.00 2.28 -6.63
C GLY A 11 7.96 1.94 -5.56
N HIS A 12 8.33 1.08 -4.60
CA HIS A 12 7.52 0.75 -3.42
C HIS A 12 8.23 1.22 -2.16
N VAL A 13 7.50 1.41 -1.07
CA VAL A 13 8.01 2.01 0.17
C VAL A 13 7.84 1.05 1.34
N LEU A 14 8.88 0.86 2.13
CA LEU A 14 8.83 0.15 3.39
C LEU A 14 8.92 1.14 4.55
N LEU A 15 7.93 1.11 5.44
CA LEU A 15 7.92 1.88 6.68
C LEU A 15 8.26 0.97 7.85
N GLU A 16 9.41 1.20 8.49
CA GLU A 16 9.76 0.54 9.74
C GLU A 16 9.42 1.47 10.90
N ASP A 17 8.35 1.12 11.62
CA ASP A 17 7.92 2.02 12.68
C ASP A 17 6.95 1.37 13.66
N PHE A 18 6.83 2.00 14.83
CA PHE A 18 5.92 1.61 15.88
C PHE A 18 4.45 1.80 15.48
N ARG A 19 3.54 1.16 16.22
CA ARG A 19 2.10 1.33 16.04
C ARG A 19 1.65 2.76 16.38
N GLY A 20 0.60 3.23 15.70
CA GLY A 20 -0.06 4.49 16.05
C GLY A 20 0.46 5.75 15.38
N LEU A 21 1.40 5.66 14.44
CA LEU A 21 2.04 6.81 13.78
C LEU A 21 1.30 7.29 12.51
N ALA A 22 -0.02 7.29 12.52
CA ALA A 22 -0.87 7.87 11.46
C ALA A 22 -0.58 7.37 10.00
N LYS A 23 0.08 6.20 9.83
CA LYS A 23 0.46 5.64 8.51
C LYS A 23 -0.74 5.52 7.57
N THR A 24 -1.87 5.04 8.07
CA THR A 24 -3.12 4.94 7.29
C THR A 24 -3.61 6.31 6.84
N LEU A 25 -3.53 7.31 7.71
CA LEU A 25 -3.91 8.68 7.37
C LEU A 25 -3.01 9.25 6.27
N ILE A 26 -1.70 9.06 6.38
CA ILE A 26 -0.73 9.50 5.38
C ILE A 26 -1.04 8.85 4.01
N ALA A 27 -1.16 7.52 3.97
CA ALA A 27 -1.39 6.80 2.72
C ALA A 27 -2.75 7.16 2.09
N ASN A 28 -3.81 7.27 2.90
CA ASN A 28 -5.13 7.66 2.41
C ASN A 28 -5.16 9.10 1.90
N SER A 29 -4.62 10.05 2.68
CA SER A 29 -4.54 11.47 2.26
C SER A 29 -3.71 11.64 0.99
N PHE A 30 -2.65 10.85 0.83
CA PHE A 30 -1.84 10.85 -0.37
C PHE A 30 -2.63 10.37 -1.59
N ALA A 31 -3.37 9.28 -1.47
CA ALA A 31 -4.24 8.78 -2.55
C ALA A 31 -5.35 9.78 -2.92
N GLU A 32 -5.97 10.39 -1.91
CA GLU A 32 -7.04 11.38 -2.07
C GLU A 32 -6.52 12.63 -2.79
N ALA A 33 -5.35 13.15 -2.40
CA ALA A 33 -4.70 14.28 -3.06
C ALA A 33 -4.27 13.97 -4.50
N LEU A 34 -3.98 12.71 -4.83
CA LEU A 34 -3.63 12.27 -6.17
C LEU A 34 -4.84 11.81 -7.01
N GLY A 35 -6.05 11.81 -6.46
CA GLY A 35 -7.27 11.40 -7.17
C GLY A 35 -7.29 9.94 -7.60
N ILE A 36 -6.64 9.03 -6.84
CA ILE A 36 -6.50 7.62 -7.18
C ILE A 36 -7.02 6.71 -6.06
N SER A 37 -7.25 5.44 -6.37
CA SER A 37 -7.84 4.48 -5.44
C SER A 37 -6.86 4.03 -4.35
N PHE A 38 -7.39 3.83 -3.13
CA PHE A 38 -6.65 3.36 -1.96
C PHE A 38 -7.31 2.15 -1.33
N LYS A 39 -6.49 1.19 -0.89
CA LYS A 39 -6.92 0.07 -0.05
C LYS A 39 -5.91 -0.19 1.05
N ARG A 40 -6.41 -0.52 2.25
CA ARG A 40 -5.60 -1.02 3.36
C ARG A 40 -5.79 -2.52 3.51
N ILE A 41 -4.69 -3.23 3.68
CA ILE A 41 -4.65 -4.66 3.99
C ILE A 41 -3.93 -4.81 5.32
N GLN A 42 -4.61 -5.32 6.34
CA GLN A 42 -3.99 -5.69 7.60
C GLN A 42 -3.47 -7.11 7.48
N PHE A 43 -2.17 -7.29 7.54
CA PHE A 43 -1.56 -8.61 7.48
C PHE A 43 -1.65 -9.29 8.85
N THR A 44 -2.16 -10.53 8.84
CA THR A 44 -2.35 -11.39 10.03
C THR A 44 -1.87 -12.79 9.70
N THR A 45 -1.68 -13.62 10.72
CA THR A 45 -1.18 -14.99 10.56
C THR A 45 -2.11 -15.89 9.77
N ASP A 46 -3.39 -15.60 9.77
CA ASP A 46 -4.48 -16.34 9.09
C ASP A 46 -4.82 -15.80 7.70
N LEU A 47 -4.23 -14.65 7.28
CA LEU A 47 -4.47 -14.06 5.97
C LEU A 47 -3.91 -14.96 4.85
N LEU A 48 -4.76 -15.31 3.91
CA LEU A 48 -4.41 -16.15 2.77
C LEU A 48 -4.08 -15.30 1.52
N PRO A 49 -3.28 -15.82 0.57
CA PRO A 49 -3.01 -15.14 -0.71
C PRO A 49 -4.29 -14.71 -1.45
N GLY A 50 -5.31 -15.58 -1.48
CA GLY A 50 -6.60 -15.29 -2.13
C GLY A 50 -7.37 -14.12 -1.50
N ASP A 51 -7.15 -13.83 -0.21
CA ASP A 51 -7.79 -12.69 0.46
C ASP A 51 -7.24 -11.36 -0.07
N ILE A 52 -6.02 -11.32 -0.57
CA ILE A 52 -5.39 -10.13 -1.12
C ILE A 52 -5.52 -10.03 -2.64
N THR A 53 -5.43 -11.14 -3.36
CA THR A 53 -5.53 -11.19 -4.83
C THR A 53 -6.96 -11.25 -5.34
N GLY A 54 -7.89 -11.76 -4.52
CA GLY A 54 -9.23 -12.12 -4.98
C GLY A 54 -9.24 -13.48 -5.66
N GLY A 55 -10.31 -13.76 -6.39
CA GLY A 55 -10.50 -15.04 -7.08
C GLY A 55 -11.78 -15.10 -7.88
N TYR A 56 -12.02 -16.21 -8.57
CA TYR A 56 -13.24 -16.42 -9.31
C TYR A 56 -14.34 -16.99 -8.42
N VAL A 57 -15.54 -16.42 -8.52
CA VAL A 57 -16.73 -16.85 -7.79
C VAL A 57 -17.80 -17.22 -8.79
N PHE A 58 -18.49 -18.33 -8.59
CA PHE A 58 -19.58 -18.73 -9.45
C PHE A 58 -20.83 -17.84 -9.22
N ASP A 59 -21.16 -17.05 -10.23
CA ASP A 59 -22.38 -16.24 -10.26
C ASP A 59 -23.55 -17.09 -10.75
N ARG A 60 -24.48 -17.39 -9.84
CA ARG A 60 -25.68 -18.19 -10.15
C ARG A 60 -26.65 -17.50 -11.10
N GLN A 61 -26.69 -16.17 -11.12
CA GLN A 61 -27.60 -15.41 -11.98
C GLN A 61 -27.11 -15.42 -13.44
N GLN A 62 -25.78 -15.31 -13.61
CA GLN A 62 -25.15 -15.31 -14.91
C GLN A 62 -24.70 -16.71 -15.37
N ASN A 63 -24.82 -17.72 -14.48
CA ASN A 63 -24.36 -19.11 -14.69
C ASN A 63 -22.91 -19.20 -15.22
N ARG A 64 -22.01 -18.36 -14.65
CA ARG A 64 -20.61 -18.31 -15.01
C ARG A 64 -19.72 -17.93 -13.84
N PHE A 65 -18.44 -18.24 -13.94
CA PHE A 65 -17.44 -17.71 -13.02
C PHE A 65 -17.17 -16.24 -13.35
N VAL A 66 -17.18 -15.41 -12.32
CA VAL A 66 -16.84 -13.97 -12.41
C VAL A 66 -15.68 -13.66 -11.49
N LEU A 67 -14.76 -12.83 -11.95
CA LEU A 67 -13.66 -12.35 -11.14
C LEU A 67 -14.21 -11.46 -10.02
N ARG A 68 -13.87 -11.78 -8.79
CA ARG A 68 -14.05 -10.93 -7.62
C ARG A 68 -12.68 -10.38 -7.23
N PRO A 69 -12.32 -9.16 -7.65
CA PRO A 69 -10.99 -8.62 -7.39
C PRO A 69 -10.77 -8.42 -5.89
N GLY A 70 -9.58 -8.78 -5.43
CA GLY A 70 -9.15 -8.55 -4.06
C GLY A 70 -8.66 -7.11 -3.85
N PRO A 71 -8.25 -6.77 -2.62
CA PRO A 71 -7.79 -5.42 -2.29
C PRO A 71 -6.54 -4.97 -3.05
N LEU A 72 -5.76 -5.86 -3.67
CA LEU A 72 -4.62 -5.48 -4.53
C LEU A 72 -5.05 -4.70 -5.79
N PHE A 73 -6.33 -4.76 -6.18
CA PHE A 73 -6.85 -4.01 -7.33
C PHE A 73 -7.17 -2.56 -6.95
N ALA A 74 -6.15 -1.84 -6.43
CA ALA A 74 -6.17 -0.40 -6.21
C ALA A 74 -4.80 0.19 -6.55
N ASN A 75 -4.73 1.50 -6.74
CA ASN A 75 -3.49 2.21 -7.10
C ASN A 75 -2.51 2.29 -5.93
N ILE A 76 -3.00 2.57 -4.73
CA ILE A 76 -2.19 2.61 -3.51
C ILE A 76 -2.67 1.55 -2.54
N ILE A 77 -1.75 0.69 -2.14
CA ILE A 77 -1.97 -0.35 -1.13
C ILE A 77 -1.15 -0.01 0.11
N LEU A 78 -1.81 0.12 1.25
CA LEU A 78 -1.14 0.07 2.55
C LEU A 78 -1.17 -1.37 3.06
N ALA A 79 -0.03 -2.06 2.93
CA ALA A 79 0.18 -3.41 3.47
C ALA A 79 0.69 -3.30 4.91
N ASP A 80 -0.23 -3.31 5.87
CA ASP A 80 0.08 -3.04 7.28
C ASP A 80 0.52 -4.32 8.01
N GLU A 81 1.66 -4.25 8.70
CA GLU A 81 2.29 -5.36 9.43
C GLU A 81 2.60 -6.59 8.55
N ILE A 82 3.24 -6.37 7.38
CA ILE A 82 3.50 -7.42 6.39
C ILE A 82 4.24 -8.64 6.98
N ASN A 83 5.10 -8.43 7.98
CA ASN A 83 5.85 -9.49 8.66
C ASN A 83 4.99 -10.41 9.53
N ARG A 84 3.69 -10.14 9.72
CA ARG A 84 2.77 -11.02 10.46
C ARG A 84 2.12 -12.11 9.60
N ALA A 85 2.06 -11.93 8.30
CA ALA A 85 1.48 -12.94 7.42
C ALA A 85 2.49 -14.04 7.07
N SER A 86 1.97 -15.18 6.66
CA SER A 86 2.77 -16.31 6.21
C SER A 86 3.66 -15.90 5.01
N PRO A 87 4.83 -16.55 4.81
CA PRO A 87 5.69 -16.31 3.65
C PRO A 87 4.97 -16.46 2.31
N LYS A 88 3.95 -17.34 2.25
CA LYS A 88 3.15 -17.56 1.05
C LYS A 88 2.32 -16.31 0.70
N THR A 89 1.71 -15.68 1.69
CA THR A 89 0.92 -14.44 1.51
C THR A 89 1.81 -13.26 1.20
N GLN A 90 2.97 -13.16 1.88
CA GLN A 90 3.99 -12.16 1.55
C GLN A 90 4.45 -12.28 0.09
N SER A 91 4.74 -13.51 -0.38
CA SER A 91 5.18 -13.76 -1.76
C SER A 91 4.15 -13.31 -2.80
N ALA A 92 2.85 -13.50 -2.54
CA ALA A 92 1.80 -13.04 -3.44
C ALA A 92 1.76 -11.50 -3.57
N LEU A 93 1.97 -10.76 -2.47
CA LEU A 93 2.11 -9.31 -2.54
C LEU A 93 3.37 -8.89 -3.31
N LEU A 94 4.51 -9.52 -3.00
CA LEU A 94 5.81 -9.17 -3.60
C LEU A 94 5.86 -9.49 -5.10
N GLU A 95 5.16 -10.57 -5.54
CA GLU A 95 4.97 -10.86 -6.96
C GLU A 95 4.13 -9.77 -7.64
N ALA A 96 3.01 -9.37 -7.02
CA ALA A 96 2.18 -8.30 -7.52
C ALA A 96 2.93 -6.95 -7.64
N MET A 97 3.84 -6.67 -6.69
CA MET A 97 4.71 -5.48 -6.74
C MET A 97 5.68 -5.51 -7.93
N GLN A 98 6.29 -6.66 -8.19
CA GLN A 98 7.29 -6.82 -9.22
C GLN A 98 6.68 -6.85 -10.63
N GLU A 99 5.58 -7.59 -10.79
CA GLU A 99 4.99 -7.87 -12.10
C GLU A 99 3.87 -6.89 -12.49
N GLY A 100 3.35 -6.09 -11.53
CA GLY A 100 2.19 -5.22 -11.76
C GLY A 100 0.92 -5.98 -12.14
N GLN A 101 0.87 -7.26 -11.81
CA GLN A 101 -0.23 -8.17 -12.15
C GLN A 101 -0.35 -9.29 -11.11
N VAL A 102 -1.47 -10.00 -11.15
CA VAL A 102 -1.70 -11.22 -10.37
C VAL A 102 -2.17 -12.34 -11.28
N THR A 103 -1.76 -13.57 -11.00
CA THR A 103 -2.22 -14.75 -11.74
C THR A 103 -3.26 -15.50 -10.92
N LEU A 104 -4.47 -15.61 -11.45
CA LEU A 104 -5.61 -16.28 -10.82
C LEU A 104 -6.10 -17.42 -11.72
N GLU A 105 -6.00 -18.65 -11.23
CA GLU A 105 -6.42 -19.87 -11.96
C GLU A 105 -5.85 -19.97 -13.38
N GLY A 106 -4.62 -19.51 -13.57
CA GLY A 106 -3.93 -19.51 -14.86
C GLY A 106 -4.20 -18.30 -15.75
N GLU A 107 -5.08 -17.39 -15.33
CA GLU A 107 -5.33 -16.12 -16.03
C GLU A 107 -4.59 -14.96 -15.36
N THR A 108 -3.90 -14.17 -16.17
CA THR A 108 -3.19 -12.98 -15.71
C THR A 108 -4.11 -11.77 -15.69
N GLN A 109 -4.23 -11.15 -14.51
CA GLN A 109 -5.02 -9.94 -14.30
C GLN A 109 -4.08 -8.77 -13.97
N ARG A 110 -4.10 -7.72 -14.79
CA ARG A 110 -3.27 -6.52 -14.57
C ARG A 110 -3.81 -5.68 -13.42
N LEU A 111 -2.91 -5.16 -12.61
CA LEU A 111 -3.25 -4.23 -11.56
C LEU A 111 -3.41 -2.80 -12.11
N PRO A 112 -4.22 -1.94 -11.46
CA PRO A 112 -4.36 -0.54 -11.83
C PRO A 112 -3.00 0.18 -11.84
N GLN A 113 -2.77 1.03 -12.82
CA GLN A 113 -1.57 1.85 -12.91
C GLN A 113 -1.90 3.33 -12.69
N PRO A 114 -1.03 4.08 -12.03
CA PRO A 114 0.20 3.65 -11.35
C PRO A 114 -0.11 2.80 -10.10
N PHE A 115 0.78 1.87 -9.75
CA PHE A 115 0.64 0.95 -8.61
C PHE A 115 1.75 1.20 -7.58
N LEU A 116 1.39 1.48 -6.34
CA LEU A 116 2.30 1.68 -5.22
C LEU A 116 1.89 0.83 -4.03
N VAL A 117 2.84 0.13 -3.46
CA VAL A 117 2.69 -0.50 -2.15
C VAL A 117 3.48 0.28 -1.10
N ILE A 118 2.81 0.67 -0.03
CA ILE A 118 3.41 1.17 1.20
C ILE A 118 3.27 0.03 2.21
N ALA A 119 4.33 -0.73 2.40
CA ALA A 119 4.35 -1.80 3.40
C ALA A 119 4.83 -1.27 4.75
N THR A 120 4.28 -1.81 5.82
CA THR A 120 4.76 -1.51 7.17
C THR A 120 5.27 -2.78 7.85
N GLN A 121 6.30 -2.66 8.66
CA GLN A 121 6.73 -3.69 9.59
C GLN A 121 7.06 -3.09 10.95
N ASN A 122 6.76 -3.86 12.01
CA ASN A 122 7.14 -3.48 13.36
C ASN A 122 8.43 -4.23 13.74
N PRO A 123 9.54 -3.53 13.95
CA PRO A 123 10.83 -4.16 14.24
C PRO A 123 10.91 -4.83 15.61
N ILE A 124 9.99 -4.55 16.54
CA ILE A 124 10.04 -5.04 17.92
C ILE A 124 9.26 -6.35 18.13
N GLU A 125 8.31 -6.68 17.26
CA GLU A 125 7.53 -7.89 17.39
C GLU A 125 8.28 -9.09 16.78
N TYR A 126 8.91 -9.88 17.64
CA TYR A 126 9.62 -11.11 17.23
C TYR A 126 8.72 -12.35 17.27
N GLU A 127 7.73 -12.39 18.16
CA GLU A 127 6.89 -13.56 18.36
C GLU A 127 5.74 -13.60 17.34
N GLY A 128 5.63 -14.70 16.60
CA GLY A 128 4.60 -14.89 15.57
C GLY A 128 4.80 -14.06 14.29
N THR A 129 6.04 -13.61 14.02
CA THR A 129 6.37 -12.87 12.80
C THR A 129 7.26 -13.67 11.86
N PHE A 130 7.16 -13.35 10.56
CA PHE A 130 7.98 -13.89 9.49
C PHE A 130 8.72 -12.72 8.83
N PRO A 131 9.96 -12.45 9.22
CA PRO A 131 10.73 -11.34 8.66
C PRO A 131 10.93 -11.53 7.15
N LEU A 132 10.91 -10.43 6.41
CA LEU A 132 11.24 -10.45 4.99
C LEU A 132 12.74 -10.75 4.81
N PRO A 133 13.11 -11.72 3.95
CA PRO A 133 14.50 -11.93 3.56
C PRO A 133 15.08 -10.69 2.87
N GLU A 134 16.39 -10.47 2.98
CA GLU A 134 17.07 -9.31 2.36
C GLU A 134 16.79 -9.18 0.86
N ALA A 135 16.83 -10.28 0.11
CA ALA A 135 16.49 -10.31 -1.31
C ALA A 135 15.05 -9.87 -1.65
N GLN A 136 14.16 -9.82 -0.68
CA GLN A 136 12.80 -9.31 -0.83
C GLN A 136 12.69 -7.83 -0.44
N LEU A 137 13.60 -7.35 0.40
CA LEU A 137 13.68 -5.93 0.79
C LEU A 137 14.14 -5.06 -0.40
N ASP A 138 14.92 -5.60 -1.32
CA ASP A 138 15.39 -4.91 -2.54
C ASP A 138 14.24 -4.45 -3.47
N ARG A 139 13.03 -4.96 -3.26
CA ARG A 139 11.84 -4.51 -4.01
C ARG A 139 11.27 -3.18 -3.51
N PHE A 140 11.74 -2.71 -2.37
CA PHE A 140 11.38 -1.41 -1.84
C PHE A 140 12.48 -0.41 -2.16
N ILE A 141 12.16 0.60 -2.96
CA ILE A 141 13.14 1.63 -3.36
C ILE A 141 13.57 2.51 -2.17
N ILE A 142 12.68 2.65 -1.19
CA ILE A 142 12.94 3.46 0.01
C ILE A 142 12.47 2.70 1.24
N LYS A 143 13.32 2.71 2.27
CA LYS A 143 13.00 2.29 3.63
C LYS A 143 13.01 3.52 4.53
N LEU A 144 11.90 3.80 5.19
CA LEU A 144 11.70 5.00 6.01
C LEU A 144 11.31 4.61 7.45
N ALA A 145 11.81 5.37 8.40
CA ALA A 145 11.32 5.38 9.77
C ALA A 145 10.72 6.77 10.07
N ILE A 146 9.46 6.81 10.49
CA ILE A 146 8.77 8.08 10.78
C ILE A 146 9.19 8.62 12.15
N GLY A 147 9.36 7.73 13.14
CA GLY A 147 9.67 8.08 14.53
C GLY A 147 8.51 8.75 15.28
N TYR A 148 8.69 8.94 16.58
CA TYR A 148 7.73 9.69 17.39
C TYR A 148 8.03 11.19 17.30
N PRO A 149 6.98 12.03 17.28
CA PRO A 149 7.16 13.47 17.35
C PRO A 149 7.83 13.86 18.69
N ASN A 150 8.62 14.93 18.66
CA ASN A 150 9.14 15.52 19.88
C ASN A 150 8.04 16.33 20.60
N GLN A 151 8.30 16.77 21.85
CA GLN A 151 7.33 17.48 22.68
C GLN A 151 6.74 18.74 22.01
N ALA A 152 7.55 19.47 21.25
CA ALA A 152 7.10 20.67 20.55
C ALA A 152 6.15 20.31 19.40
N GLU A 153 6.48 19.27 18.64
CA GLU A 153 5.67 18.73 17.54
C GLU A 153 4.35 18.15 18.07
N GLU A 154 4.36 17.40 19.19
CA GLU A 154 3.14 16.92 19.84
C GLU A 154 2.20 18.07 20.22
N THR A 155 2.77 19.11 20.82
CA THR A 155 2.01 20.31 21.20
C THR A 155 1.38 20.96 19.97
N GLU A 156 2.13 21.05 18.87
CA GLU A 156 1.63 21.63 17.61
C GLU A 156 0.55 20.75 16.95
N ILE A 157 0.68 19.44 16.99
CA ILE A 157 -0.34 18.48 16.53
C ILE A 157 -1.66 18.72 17.26
N LEU A 158 -1.62 18.82 18.61
CA LEU A 158 -2.80 19.09 19.44
C LEU A 158 -3.42 20.44 19.13
N ARG A 159 -2.59 21.48 18.94
CA ARG A 159 -3.04 22.83 18.58
C ARG A 159 -3.77 22.85 17.23
N ARG A 160 -3.19 22.22 16.20
CA ARG A 160 -3.79 22.11 14.86
C ARG A 160 -5.09 21.32 14.90
N ARG A 161 -5.13 20.20 15.65
CA ARG A 161 -6.35 19.43 15.81
C ARG A 161 -7.47 20.23 16.48
N ARG A 162 -7.15 20.99 17.55
CA ARG A 162 -8.11 21.86 18.23
C ARG A 162 -8.67 22.94 17.31
N ALA A 163 -7.81 23.53 16.49
CA ALA A 163 -8.23 24.56 15.52
C ALA A 163 -9.14 23.99 14.44
N ARG A 164 -8.86 22.80 13.91
CA ARG A 164 -9.63 22.14 12.85
C ARG A 164 -10.97 21.59 13.33
N LYS A 165 -11.10 21.19 14.59
CA LYS A 165 -12.29 20.62 15.23
C LYS A 165 -12.84 19.31 14.62
N GLN A 166 -12.15 18.72 13.67
CA GLN A 166 -12.52 17.46 13.01
C GLN A 166 -11.28 16.62 12.71
N ASP A 167 -11.48 15.31 12.57
CA ASP A 167 -10.40 14.36 12.28
C ASP A 167 -10.09 14.23 10.80
N ALA A 168 -11.12 14.35 9.96
CA ALA A 168 -11.00 14.28 8.51
C ALA A 168 -10.35 15.53 7.94
N PHE A 169 -9.58 15.34 6.87
CA PHE A 169 -9.11 16.40 5.97
C PHE A 169 -10.04 16.43 4.76
N ASP A 170 -10.44 17.58 4.32
CA ASP A 170 -11.13 17.78 3.05
C ASP A 170 -10.05 18.11 2.00
N LEU A 171 -9.53 17.06 1.38
CA LEU A 171 -8.49 17.17 0.37
C LEU A 171 -9.14 17.16 -1.02
N GLN A 172 -8.79 18.12 -1.84
CA GLN A 172 -9.18 18.11 -3.24
C GLN A 172 -8.07 17.49 -4.06
N PRO A 173 -8.38 16.60 -5.02
CA PRO A 173 -7.39 16.04 -5.92
C PRO A 173 -6.65 17.14 -6.69
N VAL A 174 -5.32 17.07 -6.72
CA VAL A 174 -4.45 18.00 -7.47
C VAL A 174 -4.06 17.43 -8.83
N THR A 175 -4.30 16.13 -9.05
CA THR A 175 -4.03 15.40 -10.30
C THR A 175 -4.94 14.18 -10.38
N ASP A 176 -4.77 13.37 -11.41
CA ASP A 176 -5.44 12.08 -11.60
C ASP A 176 -4.46 11.02 -12.12
N ALA A 177 -4.94 9.81 -12.40
CA ALA A 177 -4.11 8.71 -12.88
C ALA A 177 -3.40 9.03 -14.21
N ALA A 178 -4.01 9.83 -15.10
CA ALA A 178 -3.42 10.21 -16.37
C ALA A 178 -2.27 11.20 -16.18
N GLY A 179 -2.47 12.26 -15.38
CA GLY A 179 -1.41 13.21 -15.04
C GLY A 179 -0.24 12.56 -14.31
N LEU A 180 -0.52 11.57 -13.46
CA LEU A 180 0.54 10.79 -12.81
C LEU A 180 1.33 9.94 -13.81
N ALA A 181 0.67 9.35 -14.79
CA ALA A 181 1.36 8.59 -15.84
C ALA A 181 2.29 9.48 -16.68
N GLU A 182 1.87 10.71 -17.00
CA GLU A 182 2.71 11.70 -17.69
C GLU A 182 3.92 12.11 -16.84
N MET A 183 3.74 12.33 -15.54
CA MET A 183 4.84 12.65 -14.62
C MET A 183 5.86 11.49 -14.53
N ARG A 184 5.38 10.23 -14.50
CA ARG A 184 6.25 9.05 -14.51
C ARG A 184 7.05 8.96 -15.80
N ALA A 185 6.40 9.12 -16.95
CA ALA A 185 7.09 9.11 -18.24
C ALA A 185 8.19 10.18 -18.31
N ALA A 186 7.94 11.39 -17.80
CA ALA A 186 8.95 12.45 -17.74
C ALA A 186 10.14 12.11 -16.82
N VAL A 187 9.93 11.33 -15.74
CA VAL A 187 11.01 10.87 -14.85
C VAL A 187 11.84 9.77 -15.51
N GLU A 188 11.25 8.93 -16.36
CA GLU A 188 11.95 7.88 -17.10
C GLU A 188 12.89 8.41 -18.21
N GLU A 189 12.65 9.64 -18.68
CA GLU A 189 13.47 10.29 -19.72
C GLU A 189 14.75 10.94 -19.18
N VAL A 190 14.94 11.01 -17.86
CA VAL A 190 16.11 11.62 -17.18
C VAL A 190 17.17 10.58 -16.86
#